data_ae2c57b5dad5b3b95afb0f59103a759b
#
_entry.id   ae2c57b5dad5b3b95afb0f59103a759b
#
_cell.length_a   1.000
_cell.length_b   1.000
_cell.length_c   1.000
_cell.angle_alpha   90.00
_cell.angle_beta   90.00
_cell.angle_gamma   90.00
#
_symmetry.space_group_name_H-M   'P 1'
#
loop_
_entity.id
_entity.type
_entity.pdbx_description
1 polymer ?
#
loop_
_entity_poly.entity_id
_entity_poly.type
_entity_poly.pdbx_seq_one_letter_code
_entity_poly.pdbx_strand_id
1 'polypeptide(L)'
;MKNALKIICLFVFLALGVGGKAAAQDDHGHYYVPLREVEMEIKDFSFATLDGKTLHLRDVVKGKKLVLIHYFAAWCHNSKFDVSTMKDLYEKYKDKGFTVIGVCEYSNETELRGFIEKYKPTYPICIEGDGKMKDRTGTTHYAYRSQLDDNRHWGTPLNILISADDVLKTGEVITRHVRIAPGEVIKKEFEELIRETLSKK
;
A
#
# COMPACT_ATOMS: atom_id res chain seq x y z
N MET A 1 -46.53 11.21 -53.72
CA MET A 1 -46.24 11.92 -52.47
C MET A 1 -46.02 10.84 -51.39
N LYS A 2 -44.76 10.52 -50.99
CA LYS A 2 -44.44 9.50 -50.05
C LYS A 2 -43.74 10.18 -48.85
N ASN A 3 -44.44 10.26 -47.74
CA ASN A 3 -43.89 10.81 -46.48
C ASN A 3 -42.97 9.76 -45.81
N ALA A 4 -41.68 10.04 -45.73
CA ALA A 4 -40.73 9.25 -44.98
C ALA A 4 -40.66 9.77 -43.53
N LEU A 5 -41.17 8.99 -42.60
CA LEU A 5 -41.10 9.23 -41.15
C LEU A 5 -39.67 8.89 -40.65
N LYS A 6 -38.89 9.91 -40.30
CA LYS A 6 -37.58 9.72 -39.68
C LYS A 6 -37.76 9.45 -38.18
N ILE A 7 -37.50 8.20 -37.78
CA ILE A 7 -37.41 7.82 -36.37
C ILE A 7 -36.02 8.22 -35.86
N ILE A 8 -35.97 9.22 -34.99
CA ILE A 8 -34.74 9.61 -34.27
C ILE A 8 -34.69 8.73 -33.05
N CYS A 9 -33.79 7.72 -33.05
CA CYS A 9 -33.44 6.96 -31.85
C CYS A 9 -32.54 7.81 -30.97
N LEU A 10 -33.09 8.33 -29.91
CA LEU A 10 -32.34 9.04 -28.86
C LEU A 10 -31.66 7.98 -27.94
N PHE A 11 -30.38 7.74 -28.18
CA PHE A 11 -29.58 6.92 -27.25
C PHE A 11 -29.26 7.76 -25.99
N VAL A 12 -29.99 7.49 -24.91
CA VAL A 12 -29.66 8.00 -23.60
C VAL A 12 -28.50 7.15 -23.08
N PHE A 13 -27.27 7.68 -23.16
CA PHE A 13 -26.12 7.13 -22.43
C PHE A 13 -26.28 7.39 -20.92
N LEU A 14 -26.74 6.38 -20.22
CA LEU A 14 -26.71 6.39 -18.75
C LEU A 14 -25.24 6.17 -18.32
N ALA A 15 -24.50 7.26 -18.13
CA ALA A 15 -23.18 7.22 -17.51
C ALA A 15 -23.36 6.82 -16.05
N LEU A 16 -23.18 5.54 -15.75
CA LEU A 16 -22.97 5.06 -14.38
C LEU A 16 -21.62 5.62 -13.90
N GLY A 17 -21.69 6.79 -13.27
CA GLY A 17 -20.54 7.36 -12.57
C GLY A 17 -20.16 6.44 -11.42
N VAL A 18 -19.09 5.65 -11.61
CA VAL A 18 -18.38 5.02 -10.50
C VAL A 18 -17.73 6.16 -9.71
N GLY A 19 -18.43 6.64 -8.71
CA GLY A 19 -17.95 7.68 -7.80
C GLY A 19 -16.80 7.13 -6.95
N GLY A 20 -15.58 7.18 -7.50
CA GLY A 20 -14.37 6.96 -6.70
C GLY A 20 -14.30 8.04 -5.61
N LYS A 21 -14.16 7.62 -4.35
CA LYS A 21 -13.89 8.57 -3.26
C LYS A 21 -12.58 9.31 -3.56
N ALA A 22 -12.62 10.64 -3.53
CA ALA A 22 -11.43 11.46 -3.73
C ALA A 22 -10.53 11.39 -2.48
N ALA A 23 -9.22 11.53 -2.70
CA ALA A 23 -8.29 11.79 -1.60
C ALA A 23 -8.68 13.09 -0.88
N ALA A 24 -8.59 13.10 0.44
CA ALA A 24 -8.93 14.26 1.26
C ALA A 24 -7.76 14.64 2.17
N GLN A 25 -7.47 15.93 2.27
CA GLN A 25 -6.56 16.48 3.27
C GLN A 25 -7.39 17.09 4.40
N ASP A 26 -7.04 16.77 5.66
CA ASP A 26 -7.67 17.39 6.81
C ASP A 26 -6.98 18.70 7.21
N ASP A 27 -7.56 19.42 8.19
CA ASP A 27 -7.05 20.70 8.69
C ASP A 27 -5.69 20.58 9.39
N HIS A 28 -5.24 19.35 9.69
CA HIS A 28 -3.94 19.05 10.30
C HIS A 28 -2.86 18.65 9.27
N GLY A 29 -3.19 18.71 7.97
CA GLY A 29 -2.26 18.39 6.89
C GLY A 29 -2.14 16.90 6.58
N HIS A 30 -2.99 16.03 7.14
CA HIS A 30 -3.03 14.61 6.83
C HIS A 30 -3.65 14.37 5.47
N TYR A 31 -3.06 13.46 4.72
CA TYR A 31 -3.47 13.15 3.36
C TYR A 31 -4.01 11.71 3.27
N TYR A 32 -5.31 11.59 3.53
CA TYR A 32 -6.02 10.31 3.47
C TYR A 32 -6.33 9.91 2.04
N VAL A 33 -6.01 8.69 1.68
CA VAL A 33 -6.28 8.14 0.35
C VAL A 33 -7.09 6.86 0.48
N PRO A 34 -8.25 6.77 -0.21
CA PRO A 34 -9.03 5.55 -0.21
C PRO A 34 -8.28 4.41 -0.92
N LEU A 35 -8.56 3.19 -0.48
CA LEU A 35 -8.08 1.97 -1.13
C LEU A 35 -8.63 1.86 -2.54
N ARG A 36 -7.78 1.52 -3.50
CA ARG A 36 -8.17 1.20 -4.86
C ARG A 36 -7.47 -0.04 -5.37
N GLU A 37 -8.14 -0.82 -6.18
CA GLU A 37 -7.54 -1.95 -6.89
C GLU A 37 -6.75 -1.45 -8.09
N VAL A 38 -5.58 -2.03 -8.31
CA VAL A 38 -4.72 -1.74 -9.45
C VAL A 38 -4.02 -3.01 -9.94
N GLU A 39 -3.79 -3.05 -11.25
CA GLU A 39 -2.82 -3.96 -11.86
C GLU A 39 -1.43 -3.39 -11.63
N MET A 40 -0.64 -4.07 -10.82
CA MET A 40 0.74 -3.68 -10.51
C MET A 40 1.55 -4.92 -10.20
N GLU A 41 2.66 -5.09 -10.93
CA GLU A 41 3.56 -6.20 -10.70
C GLU A 41 4.41 -5.96 -9.44
N ILE A 42 4.13 -6.71 -8.38
CA ILE A 42 4.94 -6.70 -7.17
C ILE A 42 5.99 -7.78 -7.28
N LYS A 43 7.25 -7.38 -7.32
CA LYS A 43 8.39 -8.30 -7.36
C LYS A 43 8.75 -8.78 -5.95
N ASP A 44 9.31 -9.98 -5.90
CA ASP A 44 9.93 -10.48 -4.68
C ASP A 44 11.12 -9.59 -4.29
N PHE A 45 11.27 -9.30 -3.02
CA PHE A 45 12.38 -8.53 -2.51
C PHE A 45 12.97 -9.16 -1.25
N SER A 46 14.21 -8.79 -0.98
CA SER A 46 14.94 -9.22 0.21
C SER A 46 15.66 -8.02 0.79
N PHE A 47 15.23 -7.55 1.96
CA PHE A 47 15.78 -6.37 2.60
C PHE A 47 16.31 -6.69 4.00
N ALA A 48 17.37 -5.97 4.39
CA ALA A 48 17.96 -6.10 5.72
C ALA A 48 17.04 -5.49 6.80
N THR A 49 17.00 -6.13 7.96
CA THR A 49 16.38 -5.61 9.18
C THR A 49 17.46 -4.99 10.09
N LEU A 50 17.08 -4.17 11.07
CA LEU A 50 18.03 -3.54 11.98
C LEU A 50 18.78 -4.53 12.90
N ASP A 51 18.29 -5.74 13.08
CA ASP A 51 18.95 -6.83 13.82
C ASP A 51 19.87 -7.69 12.94
N GLY A 52 20.12 -7.26 11.70
CA GLY A 52 21.04 -7.91 10.76
C GLY A 52 20.49 -9.14 10.05
N LYS A 53 19.18 -9.44 10.21
CA LYS A 53 18.52 -10.50 9.43
C LYS A 53 18.09 -9.99 8.08
N THR A 54 17.66 -10.90 7.21
CA THR A 54 17.03 -10.57 5.94
C THR A 54 15.56 -10.95 5.97
N LEU A 55 14.70 -10.02 5.58
CA LEU A 55 13.28 -10.27 5.35
C LEU A 55 13.06 -10.52 3.87
N HIS A 56 12.47 -11.68 3.53
CA HIS A 56 12.09 -12.05 2.18
C HIS A 56 10.58 -11.94 2.04
N LEU A 57 10.09 -11.17 1.07
CA LEU A 57 8.64 -10.98 0.89
C LEU A 57 7.93 -12.31 0.65
N ARG A 58 8.50 -13.18 -0.18
CA ARG A 58 7.93 -14.51 -0.47
C ARG A 58 7.76 -15.38 0.77
N ASP A 59 8.65 -15.27 1.75
CA ASP A 59 8.51 -16.01 3.00
C ASP A 59 7.42 -15.41 3.89
N VAL A 60 7.29 -14.09 3.88
CA VAL A 60 6.25 -13.41 4.67
C VAL A 60 4.84 -13.71 4.15
N VAL A 61 4.63 -13.80 2.84
CA VAL A 61 3.30 -14.09 2.29
C VAL A 61 2.85 -15.53 2.53
N LYS A 62 3.79 -16.47 2.82
CA LYS A 62 3.45 -17.85 3.12
C LYS A 62 2.56 -17.98 4.36
N GLY A 63 1.42 -18.65 4.20
CA GLY A 63 0.49 -18.89 5.30
C GLY A 63 -0.28 -17.66 5.80
N LYS A 64 -0.19 -16.53 5.12
CA LYS A 64 -1.00 -15.34 5.38
C LYS A 64 -2.15 -15.26 4.40
N LYS A 65 -3.30 -14.77 4.85
CA LYS A 65 -4.45 -14.46 4.00
C LYS A 65 -4.34 -13.06 3.38
N LEU A 66 -3.70 -12.12 4.10
CA LEU A 66 -3.55 -10.74 3.67
C LEU A 66 -2.23 -10.16 4.21
N VAL A 67 -1.45 -9.54 3.33
CA VAL A 67 -0.17 -8.89 3.66
C VAL A 67 -0.23 -7.42 3.28
N LEU A 68 0.11 -6.54 4.21
CA LEU A 68 0.26 -5.11 3.97
C LEU A 68 1.74 -4.75 3.93
N ILE A 69 2.20 -4.23 2.80
CA ILE A 69 3.51 -3.58 2.69
C ILE A 69 3.29 -2.09 2.92
N HIS A 70 3.89 -1.57 3.98
CA HIS A 70 3.84 -0.16 4.37
C HIS A 70 5.19 0.49 4.09
N TYR A 71 5.33 1.13 2.93
CA TYR A 71 6.50 1.95 2.61
C TYR A 71 6.41 3.27 3.35
N PHE A 72 7.44 3.60 4.12
CA PHE A 72 7.45 4.80 4.95
C PHE A 72 8.84 5.45 5.03
N ALA A 73 8.88 6.73 5.35
CA ALA A 73 10.13 7.41 5.71
C ALA A 73 10.06 7.88 7.16
N ALA A 74 11.13 7.62 7.94
CA ALA A 74 11.17 7.91 9.36
C ALA A 74 11.02 9.41 9.70
N TRP A 75 11.42 10.30 8.78
CA TRP A 75 11.27 11.75 8.90
C TRP A 75 9.90 12.26 8.44
N CYS A 76 9.15 11.50 7.61
CA CYS A 76 7.89 11.95 7.02
C CYS A 76 6.77 12.08 8.05
N HIS A 77 6.09 13.24 8.06
CA HIS A 77 4.97 13.52 8.98
C HIS A 77 3.84 12.51 8.84
N ASN A 78 3.39 12.27 7.62
CA ASN A 78 2.28 11.36 7.31
C ASN A 78 2.61 9.91 7.68
N SER A 79 3.85 9.47 7.46
CA SER A 79 4.31 8.15 7.90
C SER A 79 4.31 8.00 9.41
N LYS A 80 4.68 9.05 10.15
CA LYS A 80 4.64 9.06 11.63
C LYS A 80 3.22 8.99 12.18
N PHE A 81 2.27 9.55 11.47
CA PHE A 81 0.85 9.44 11.82
C PHE A 81 0.31 8.03 11.56
N ASP A 82 0.63 7.49 10.38
CA ASP A 82 0.08 6.22 9.90
C ASP A 82 0.57 5.00 10.71
N VAL A 83 1.77 5.09 11.32
CA VAL A 83 2.36 3.98 12.07
C VAL A 83 1.48 3.46 13.23
N SER A 84 0.72 4.33 13.87
CA SER A 84 -0.19 3.93 14.96
C SER A 84 -1.33 3.08 14.42
N THR A 85 -1.88 3.44 13.28
CA THR A 85 -2.91 2.67 12.58
C THR A 85 -2.37 1.31 12.14
N MET A 86 -1.15 1.27 11.57
CA MET A 86 -0.51 0.00 11.18
C MET A 86 -0.30 -0.93 12.37
N LYS A 87 0.17 -0.40 13.48
CA LYS A 87 0.37 -1.15 14.72
C LYS A 87 -0.95 -1.72 15.25
N ASP A 88 -1.99 -0.90 15.33
CA ASP A 88 -3.31 -1.33 15.82
C ASP A 88 -3.91 -2.46 14.96
N LEU A 89 -3.84 -2.31 13.63
CA LEU A 89 -4.33 -3.32 12.70
C LEU A 89 -3.52 -4.62 12.81
N TYR A 90 -2.19 -4.50 12.88
CA TYR A 90 -1.31 -5.66 13.05
C TYR A 90 -1.64 -6.42 14.33
N GLU A 91 -1.64 -5.75 15.49
CA GLU A 91 -1.91 -6.40 16.78
C GLU A 91 -3.29 -7.07 16.83
N LYS A 92 -4.29 -6.48 16.21
CA LYS A 92 -5.65 -7.00 16.20
C LYS A 92 -5.84 -8.23 15.32
N TYR A 93 -5.05 -8.37 14.23
CA TYR A 93 -5.30 -9.35 13.19
C TYR A 93 -4.14 -10.29 12.87
N LYS A 94 -2.94 -10.13 13.46
CA LYS A 94 -1.74 -10.94 13.17
C LYS A 94 -1.95 -12.44 13.33
N ASP A 95 -2.74 -12.86 14.32
CA ASP A 95 -3.03 -14.25 14.62
C ASP A 95 -4.19 -14.83 13.78
N LYS A 96 -4.79 -13.99 12.92
CA LYS A 96 -5.92 -14.35 12.05
C LYS A 96 -5.54 -14.46 10.57
N GLY A 97 -4.24 -14.38 10.26
CA GLY A 97 -3.73 -14.48 8.88
C GLY A 97 -3.43 -13.13 8.21
N PHE A 98 -3.46 -12.02 8.96
CA PHE A 98 -2.98 -10.70 8.50
C PHE A 98 -1.55 -10.47 8.95
N THR A 99 -0.77 -9.73 8.16
CA THR A 99 0.52 -9.20 8.61
C THR A 99 0.83 -7.85 7.98
N VAL A 100 1.72 -7.10 8.60
CA VAL A 100 2.28 -5.85 8.10
C VAL A 100 3.78 -6.02 7.95
N ILE A 101 4.37 -5.49 6.89
CA ILE A 101 5.80 -5.28 6.70
C ILE A 101 6.01 -3.78 6.55
N GLY A 102 6.81 -3.17 7.43
CA GLY A 102 7.30 -1.82 7.23
C GLY A 102 8.56 -1.83 6.37
N VAL A 103 8.56 -1.13 5.24
CA VAL A 103 9.75 -0.92 4.42
C VAL A 103 10.18 0.53 4.57
N CYS A 104 11.31 0.73 5.24
CA CYS A 104 11.86 2.06 5.48
C CYS A 104 12.60 2.57 4.25
N GLU A 105 12.14 3.72 3.76
CA GLU A 105 12.67 4.42 2.60
C GLU A 105 13.32 5.75 2.98
N TYR A 106 14.30 6.17 2.20
CA TYR A 106 14.80 7.55 2.25
C TYR A 106 15.27 8.02 3.63
N SER A 107 15.54 7.10 4.52
CA SER A 107 15.98 7.38 5.90
C SER A 107 17.25 6.63 6.20
N ASN A 108 18.17 7.25 6.93
CA ASN A 108 19.34 6.56 7.43
C ASN A 108 19.00 5.72 8.69
N GLU A 109 19.95 4.88 9.10
CA GLU A 109 19.77 3.98 10.26
C GLU A 109 19.47 4.74 11.56
N THR A 110 20.08 5.89 11.79
CA THR A 110 19.88 6.71 13.00
C THR A 110 18.45 7.24 13.06
N GLU A 111 17.95 7.73 11.94
CA GLU A 111 16.55 8.22 11.84
C GLU A 111 15.56 7.08 12.07
N LEU A 112 15.82 5.90 11.51
CA LEU A 112 14.96 4.74 11.69
C LEU A 112 14.98 4.24 13.15
N ARG A 113 16.15 4.19 13.81
CA ARG A 113 16.26 3.82 15.23
C ARG A 113 15.46 4.78 16.12
N GLY A 114 15.58 6.08 15.89
CA GLY A 114 14.80 7.09 16.63
C GLY A 114 13.29 6.96 16.38
N PHE A 115 12.88 6.62 15.14
CA PHE A 115 11.49 6.34 14.82
C PHE A 115 10.96 5.12 15.58
N ILE A 116 11.71 4.00 15.57
CA ILE A 116 11.31 2.76 16.27
C ILE A 116 11.24 3.00 17.78
N GLU A 117 12.21 3.69 18.38
CA GLU A 117 12.22 4.00 19.80
C GLU A 117 10.98 4.82 20.20
N LYS A 118 10.62 5.81 19.39
CA LYS A 118 9.51 6.72 19.66
C LYS A 118 8.14 6.08 19.46
N TYR A 119 7.93 5.41 18.33
CA TYR A 119 6.60 4.91 17.91
C TYR A 119 6.36 3.45 18.26
N LYS A 120 7.42 2.68 18.54
CA LYS A 120 7.37 1.27 18.95
C LYS A 120 6.46 0.41 18.08
N PRO A 121 6.69 0.40 16.74
CA PRO A 121 5.98 -0.52 15.87
C PRO A 121 6.26 -1.96 16.29
N THR A 122 5.23 -2.81 16.23
CA THR A 122 5.31 -4.22 16.68
C THR A 122 5.38 -5.20 15.51
N TYR A 123 5.24 -4.69 14.29
CA TYR A 123 5.38 -5.45 13.05
C TYR A 123 6.82 -5.42 12.52
N PRO A 124 7.21 -6.40 11.68
CA PRO A 124 8.53 -6.43 11.07
C PRO A 124 8.86 -5.18 10.26
N ILE A 125 10.09 -4.66 10.42
CA ILE A 125 10.60 -3.53 9.66
C ILE A 125 11.91 -3.91 8.99
N CYS A 126 12.03 -3.60 7.70
CA CYS A 126 13.24 -3.71 6.91
C CYS A 126 13.62 -2.37 6.26
N ILE A 127 14.81 -2.31 5.69
CA ILE A 127 15.38 -1.11 5.08
C ILE A 127 15.68 -1.43 3.62
N GLU A 128 15.14 -0.65 2.69
CA GLU A 128 15.50 -0.74 1.27
C GLU A 128 16.63 0.23 0.92
N GLY A 129 16.54 1.48 1.34
CA GLY A 129 17.49 2.53 0.99
C GLY A 129 18.21 3.13 2.20
N ASP A 130 19.41 3.64 2.01
CA ASP A 130 20.24 4.30 3.05
C ASP A 130 19.95 5.81 3.20
N GLY A 131 18.92 6.30 2.56
CA GLY A 131 18.48 7.70 2.61
C GLY A 131 19.24 8.65 1.67
N LYS A 132 20.21 8.15 0.88
CA LYS A 132 20.93 9.01 -0.09
C LYS A 132 20.05 9.42 -1.25
N MET A 133 19.98 10.73 -1.49
CA MET A 133 19.15 11.32 -2.55
C MET A 133 19.42 10.74 -3.94
N LYS A 134 20.68 10.43 -4.27
CA LYS A 134 21.08 9.92 -5.58
C LYS A 134 20.54 8.52 -5.89
N ASP A 135 20.22 7.74 -4.85
CA ASP A 135 19.81 6.33 -4.98
C ASP A 135 18.28 6.15 -4.94
N ARG A 136 17.51 7.24 -4.80
CA ARG A 136 16.04 7.21 -4.65
C ARG A 136 15.32 6.53 -5.81
N THR A 137 15.80 6.70 -7.04
CA THR A 137 15.15 6.12 -8.23
C THR A 137 15.39 4.62 -8.39
N GLY A 138 16.33 4.05 -7.62
CA GLY A 138 16.63 2.62 -7.62
C GLY A 138 15.78 1.79 -6.68
N THR A 139 14.87 2.41 -5.90
CA THR A 139 14.06 1.69 -4.91
C THR A 139 12.80 1.06 -5.52
N THR A 140 12.32 -0.04 -4.90
CA THR A 140 11.04 -0.64 -5.28
C THR A 140 9.89 0.32 -5.03
N HIS A 141 9.96 1.11 -3.95
CA HIS A 141 9.01 2.19 -3.68
C HIS A 141 8.87 3.15 -4.85
N TYR A 142 10.00 3.68 -5.37
CA TYR A 142 9.99 4.59 -6.50
C TYR A 142 9.41 3.93 -7.76
N ALA A 143 9.81 2.67 -8.01
CA ALA A 143 9.33 1.91 -9.16
C ALA A 143 7.80 1.69 -9.11
N TYR A 144 7.24 1.35 -7.94
CA TYR A 144 5.80 1.18 -7.77
C TYR A 144 5.06 2.52 -7.82
N ARG A 145 5.59 3.54 -7.15
CA ARG A 145 4.99 4.87 -7.13
C ARG A 145 4.94 5.51 -8.52
N SER A 146 5.97 5.29 -9.33
CA SER A 146 6.06 5.81 -10.71
C SER A 146 5.06 5.17 -11.68
N GLN A 147 4.44 4.04 -11.33
CA GLN A 147 3.37 3.41 -12.10
C GLN A 147 1.99 4.00 -11.79
N LEU A 148 1.90 4.81 -10.74
CA LEU A 148 0.66 5.47 -10.37
C LEU A 148 0.54 6.80 -11.13
N ASP A 149 -0.70 7.18 -11.44
CA ASP A 149 -1.00 8.50 -12.02
C ASP A 149 -0.89 9.59 -10.93
N ASP A 150 0.33 9.80 -10.45
CA ASP A 150 0.69 10.68 -9.35
C ASP A 150 2.15 11.13 -9.53
N ASN A 151 2.39 12.43 -9.56
CA ASN A 151 3.73 13.00 -9.73
C ASN A 151 4.60 12.95 -8.45
N ARG A 152 4.08 12.43 -7.34
CA ARG A 152 4.79 12.31 -6.05
C ARG A 152 5.57 11.00 -5.94
N HIS A 153 6.51 10.76 -6.86
CA HIS A 153 7.24 9.48 -6.97
C HIS A 153 8.03 9.09 -5.71
N TRP A 154 8.32 10.05 -4.82
CA TRP A 154 8.95 9.82 -3.50
C TRP A 154 7.99 10.00 -2.32
N GLY A 155 6.70 10.14 -2.61
CA GLY A 155 5.69 10.39 -1.57
C GLY A 155 5.48 9.19 -0.66
N THR A 156 5.71 9.36 0.62
CA THR A 156 5.40 8.37 1.67
C THR A 156 4.25 8.87 2.56
N PRO A 157 3.46 7.95 3.13
CA PRO A 157 3.49 6.51 2.95
C PRO A 157 2.92 6.05 1.60
N LEU A 158 3.29 4.83 1.19
CA LEU A 158 2.60 4.04 0.16
C LEU A 158 2.22 2.70 0.79
N ASN A 159 0.96 2.38 0.74
CA ASN A 159 0.40 1.17 1.32
C ASN A 159 -0.05 0.21 0.21
N ILE A 160 0.47 -1.02 0.20
CA ILE A 160 0.16 -2.05 -0.81
C ILE A 160 -0.37 -3.28 -0.08
N LEU A 161 -1.61 -3.69 -0.37
CA LEU A 161 -2.20 -4.91 0.18
C LEU A 161 -2.19 -6.01 -0.87
N ILE A 162 -1.65 -7.16 -0.45
CA ILE A 162 -1.57 -8.40 -1.24
C ILE A 162 -2.51 -9.43 -0.61
N SER A 163 -3.48 -9.90 -1.39
CA SER A 163 -4.31 -11.05 -1.02
C SER A 163 -3.59 -12.36 -1.32
N ALA A 164 -3.73 -13.36 -0.46
CA ALA A 164 -3.16 -14.69 -0.70
C ALA A 164 -3.70 -15.34 -1.98
N ASP A 165 -4.95 -15.02 -2.35
CA ASP A 165 -5.61 -15.55 -3.54
C ASP A 165 -4.91 -15.08 -4.84
N ASP A 166 -4.22 -13.93 -4.77
CA ASP A 166 -3.52 -13.32 -5.90
C ASP A 166 -2.02 -13.66 -5.94
N VAL A 167 -1.51 -14.42 -4.96
CA VAL A 167 -0.08 -14.74 -4.86
C VAL A 167 0.32 -15.83 -5.84
N LEU A 168 1.29 -15.51 -6.72
CA LEU A 168 1.90 -16.45 -7.63
C LEU A 168 2.86 -17.38 -6.90
N LYS A 169 2.74 -18.69 -7.12
CA LYS A 169 3.48 -19.73 -6.37
C LYS A 169 4.99 -19.73 -6.64
N THR A 170 5.39 -19.29 -7.84
CA THR A 170 6.79 -19.35 -8.30
C THR A 170 7.15 -18.12 -9.13
N GLY A 171 8.45 -17.92 -9.36
CA GLY A 171 9.00 -16.80 -10.15
C GLY A 171 9.33 -15.56 -9.30
N GLU A 172 9.83 -14.52 -9.93
CA GLU A 172 10.23 -13.27 -9.25
C GLU A 172 9.03 -12.38 -8.89
N VAL A 173 7.89 -12.58 -9.53
CA VAL A 173 6.68 -11.81 -9.27
C VAL A 173 5.89 -12.48 -8.17
N ILE A 174 5.51 -11.71 -7.16
CA ILE A 174 4.63 -12.17 -6.07
C ILE A 174 3.17 -12.10 -6.49
N THR A 175 2.76 -10.98 -7.08
CA THR A 175 1.38 -10.77 -7.54
C THR A 175 1.33 -9.70 -8.63
N ARG A 176 0.22 -9.67 -9.38
CA ARG A 176 -0.11 -8.60 -10.34
C ARG A 176 -1.36 -7.82 -9.98
N HIS A 177 -2.11 -8.28 -8.97
CA HIS A 177 -3.31 -7.60 -8.48
C HIS A 177 -3.09 -7.17 -7.04
N VAL A 178 -3.25 -5.89 -6.77
CA VAL A 178 -3.10 -5.34 -5.42
C VAL A 178 -4.13 -4.26 -5.14
N ARG A 179 -4.34 -3.98 -3.86
CA ARG A 179 -5.00 -2.75 -3.44
C ARG A 179 -3.98 -1.80 -2.88
N ILE A 180 -4.10 -0.52 -3.24
CA ILE A 180 -3.14 0.50 -2.83
C ILE A 180 -3.82 1.71 -2.20
N ALA A 181 -3.11 2.35 -1.26
CA ALA A 181 -3.37 3.71 -0.79
C ALA A 181 -2.06 4.50 -0.85
N PRO A 182 -1.87 5.40 -1.84
CA PRO A 182 -0.66 6.21 -1.97
C PRO A 182 -0.70 7.47 -1.08
N GLY A 183 -0.85 7.27 0.20
CA GLY A 183 -1.01 8.25 1.27
C GLY A 183 -1.38 7.56 2.57
N GLU A 184 -1.86 8.33 3.55
CA GLU A 184 -2.34 7.80 4.82
C GLU A 184 -3.60 6.94 4.63
N VAL A 185 -3.71 5.88 5.42
CA VAL A 185 -4.83 4.97 5.31
C VAL A 185 -6.08 5.52 6.00
N ILE A 186 -7.24 5.30 5.40
CA ILE A 186 -8.53 5.45 6.05
C ILE A 186 -8.76 4.20 6.90
N LYS A 187 -8.41 4.27 8.20
CA LYS A 187 -8.39 3.11 9.12
C LYS A 187 -9.65 2.25 9.02
N LYS A 188 -10.83 2.87 8.94
CA LYS A 188 -12.11 2.15 8.83
C LYS A 188 -12.20 1.30 7.57
N GLU A 189 -11.82 1.83 6.42
CA GLU A 189 -11.84 1.10 5.13
C GLU A 189 -10.86 -0.08 5.14
N PHE A 190 -9.64 0.14 5.67
CA PHE A 190 -8.66 -0.93 5.80
C PHE A 190 -9.15 -2.04 6.74
N GLU A 191 -9.73 -1.67 7.87
CA GLU A 191 -10.23 -2.64 8.84
C GLU A 191 -11.43 -3.43 8.31
N GLU A 192 -12.33 -2.81 7.58
CA GLU A 192 -13.44 -3.48 6.91
C GLU A 192 -12.92 -4.52 5.90
N LEU A 193 -11.99 -4.12 5.02
CA LEU A 193 -11.37 -5.03 4.06
C LEU A 193 -10.63 -6.20 4.72
N ILE A 194 -9.84 -5.93 5.78
CA ILE A 194 -9.16 -6.98 6.53
C ILE A 194 -10.16 -7.99 7.07
N ARG A 195 -11.24 -7.54 7.72
CA ARG A 195 -12.28 -8.42 8.27
C ARG A 195 -12.96 -9.25 7.18
N GLU A 196 -13.32 -8.64 6.07
CA GLU A 196 -13.95 -9.31 4.93
C GLU A 196 -13.03 -10.40 4.35
N THR A 197 -11.75 -10.06 4.11
CA THR A 197 -10.78 -11.00 3.57
C THR A 197 -10.50 -12.16 4.52
N LEU A 198 -10.35 -11.90 5.82
CA LEU A 198 -10.06 -12.92 6.81
C LEU A 198 -11.26 -13.82 7.12
N SER A 199 -12.50 -13.38 6.85
CA SER A 199 -13.72 -14.17 7.04
C SER A 199 -13.97 -15.20 5.93
N LYS A 200 -13.36 -15.03 4.78
CA LYS A 200 -13.44 -16.01 3.67
C LYS A 200 -12.77 -17.31 4.10
N LYS A 201 -13.50 -18.42 3.88
CA LYS A 201 -13.03 -19.80 4.19
C LYS A 201 -12.06 -20.31 3.16
#